data_9f4fa5fef3610ca578e81462be4a8594
#
_entry.id   9f4fa5fef3610ca578e81462be4a8594
#
_cell.length_a   1.000
_cell.length_b   1.000
_cell.length_c   1.000
_cell.angle_alpha   90.00
_cell.angle_beta   90.00
_cell.angle_gamma   90.00
#
_symmetry.space_group_name_H-M   'P 1'
#
loop_
_entity.id
_entity.type
_entity.pdbx_description
1 polymer ?
#
loop_
_entity_poly.entity_id
_entity_poly.type
_entity_poly.pdbx_seq_one_letter_code
_entity_poly.pdbx_strand_id
1 'polypeptide(L)'
;MNGDLRENCRLLDEKLHRAVNPDMHVRFFRTFLRDAAVYYVDGLISTDFMQHYLLFPLQNAAETASSGEIAGCIRQRVALCEVEAFFDVREIVAQLVSGHAVVLADGMDGALSFDVRGAVRRGISPPLTESVVRGPHQGFNESIRDSITLLRRILPTPELIGEMRQIGDAIPVSLCVMYLQNAVDESSLSRLKARLEKVPSGGT
;
A
#
# COMPACT_ATOMS: atom_id res chain seq x y z
N MET A 1 2.44 -17.75 -8.71
CA MET A 1 3.33 -16.75 -9.36
C MET A 1 4.52 -17.50 -9.94
N ASN A 2 5.14 -16.99 -10.99
CA ASN A 2 6.24 -17.62 -11.71
C ASN A 2 7.51 -16.72 -11.64
N GLY A 3 8.60 -17.14 -12.30
CA GLY A 3 9.85 -16.39 -12.28
C GLY A 3 9.88 -15.09 -13.13
N ASP A 4 8.79 -14.71 -13.79
CA ASP A 4 8.71 -13.48 -14.58
C ASP A 4 8.22 -12.31 -13.74
N LEU A 5 9.12 -11.37 -13.44
CA LEU A 5 8.82 -10.19 -12.65
C LEU A 5 7.70 -9.33 -13.26
N ARG A 6 7.68 -9.17 -14.58
CA ARG A 6 6.70 -8.28 -15.25
C ARG A 6 5.28 -8.86 -15.17
N GLU A 7 5.15 -10.16 -15.39
CA GLU A 7 3.87 -10.85 -15.29
C GLU A 7 3.34 -10.80 -13.84
N ASN A 8 4.21 -11.06 -12.87
CA ASN A 8 3.86 -11.00 -11.46
C ASN A 8 3.44 -9.58 -11.02
N CYS A 9 4.14 -8.54 -11.49
CA CYS A 9 3.76 -7.15 -11.23
C CYS A 9 2.38 -6.83 -11.83
N ARG A 10 2.13 -7.26 -13.09
CA ARG A 10 0.81 -7.05 -13.72
C ARG A 10 -0.33 -7.69 -12.93
N LEU A 11 -0.13 -8.92 -12.45
CA LEU A 11 -1.12 -9.62 -11.63
C LEU A 11 -1.40 -8.90 -10.30
N LEU A 12 -0.36 -8.40 -9.63
CA LEU A 12 -0.52 -7.64 -8.39
C LEU A 12 -1.18 -6.29 -8.62
N ASP A 13 -0.78 -5.56 -9.67
CA ASP A 13 -1.39 -4.27 -10.03
C ASP A 13 -2.89 -4.40 -10.27
N GLU A 14 -3.31 -5.47 -10.95
CA GLU A 14 -4.71 -5.77 -11.19
C GLU A 14 -5.46 -6.09 -9.89
N LYS A 15 -4.92 -6.98 -9.07
CA LYS A 15 -5.55 -7.42 -7.80
C LYS A 15 -5.61 -6.32 -6.73
N LEU A 16 -4.68 -5.40 -6.75
CA LEU A 16 -4.63 -4.25 -5.82
C LEU A 16 -5.40 -3.04 -6.35
N HIS A 17 -5.97 -3.12 -7.56
CA HIS A 17 -6.58 -1.99 -8.25
C HIS A 17 -5.67 -0.76 -8.26
N ARG A 18 -4.35 -0.96 -8.48
CA ARG A 18 -3.32 0.06 -8.29
C ARG A 18 -3.54 1.30 -9.17
N ALA A 19 -4.15 1.15 -10.33
CA ALA A 19 -4.45 2.26 -11.23
C ALA A 19 -5.38 3.32 -10.60
N VAL A 20 -6.18 2.95 -9.61
CA VAL A 20 -7.14 3.84 -8.93
C VAL A 20 -6.81 4.06 -7.46
N ASN A 21 -6.01 3.20 -6.86
CA ASN A 21 -5.57 3.29 -5.46
C ASN A 21 -4.23 4.02 -5.36
N PRO A 22 -4.19 5.31 -4.99
CA PRO A 22 -2.95 6.10 -4.96
C PRO A 22 -2.01 5.72 -3.80
N ASP A 23 -2.52 5.02 -2.80
CA ASP A 23 -1.76 4.55 -1.64
C ASP A 23 -1.10 3.17 -1.86
N MET A 24 -1.40 2.50 -2.98
CA MET A 24 -0.75 1.26 -3.40
C MET A 24 0.49 1.57 -4.22
N HIS A 25 1.67 1.44 -3.63
CA HIS A 25 2.93 1.80 -4.24
C HIS A 25 3.73 0.59 -4.72
N VAL A 26 4.44 0.78 -5.83
CA VAL A 26 5.50 -0.11 -6.29
C VAL A 26 6.76 0.70 -6.56
N ARG A 27 7.90 0.19 -6.13
CA ARG A 27 9.21 0.75 -6.46
C ARG A 27 10.06 -0.32 -7.12
N PHE A 28 10.52 -0.04 -8.34
CA PHE A 28 11.47 -0.87 -9.06
C PHE A 28 12.91 -0.53 -8.65
N PHE A 29 13.73 -1.56 -8.53
CA PHE A 29 15.15 -1.45 -8.19
C PHE A 29 15.92 -2.65 -8.72
N ARG A 30 17.24 -2.69 -8.51
CA ARG A 30 18.06 -3.85 -8.82
C ARG A 30 18.69 -4.42 -7.57
N THR A 31 18.74 -5.74 -7.52
CA THR A 31 19.38 -6.50 -6.44
C THR A 31 20.01 -7.77 -7.03
N PHE A 32 21.19 -8.14 -6.59
CA PHE A 32 21.91 -9.30 -7.10
C PHE A 32 22.00 -9.35 -8.64
N LEU A 33 22.21 -8.18 -9.26
CA LEU A 33 22.23 -7.93 -10.70
C LEU A 33 20.94 -8.29 -11.45
N ARG A 34 19.82 -8.43 -10.74
CA ARG A 34 18.50 -8.70 -11.29
C ARG A 34 17.54 -7.54 -11.05
N ASP A 35 16.56 -7.42 -11.91
CA ASP A 35 15.46 -6.48 -11.70
C ASP A 35 14.55 -6.99 -10.58
N ALA A 36 14.10 -6.08 -9.74
CA ALA A 36 13.25 -6.36 -8.59
C ALA A 36 12.22 -5.25 -8.39
N ALA A 37 11.15 -5.58 -7.68
CA ALA A 37 10.12 -4.64 -7.28
C ALA A 37 9.75 -4.85 -5.81
N VAL A 38 9.50 -3.77 -5.08
CA VAL A 38 8.88 -3.80 -3.76
C VAL A 38 7.51 -3.15 -3.84
N TYR A 39 6.49 -3.88 -3.38
CA TYR A 39 5.12 -3.40 -3.20
C TYR A 39 4.86 -3.08 -1.74
N TYR A 40 4.11 -2.04 -1.47
CA TYR A 40 3.69 -1.65 -0.13
C TYR A 40 2.48 -0.71 -0.18
N VAL A 41 1.77 -0.62 0.95
CA VAL A 41 0.67 0.34 1.14
C VAL A 41 1.18 1.50 1.97
N ASP A 42 1.07 2.71 1.41
CA ASP A 42 1.48 3.94 2.12
C ASP A 42 0.65 4.14 3.40
N GLY A 43 1.30 4.61 4.45
CA GLY A 43 0.69 4.79 5.76
C GLY A 43 0.57 3.52 6.60
N LEU A 44 0.60 2.31 6.01
CA LEU A 44 0.62 1.06 6.77
C LEU A 44 2.04 0.63 7.16
N ILE A 45 3.06 1.10 6.45
CA ILE A 45 4.47 0.78 6.68
C ILE A 45 5.23 1.94 7.32
N SER A 46 6.37 1.66 7.91
CA SER A 46 7.37 2.65 8.25
C SER A 46 8.34 2.83 7.07
N THR A 47 8.26 3.97 6.42
CA THR A 47 9.12 4.29 5.26
C THR A 47 10.59 4.25 5.64
N ASP A 48 10.96 4.80 6.80
CA ASP A 48 12.34 4.81 7.28
C ASP A 48 12.84 3.38 7.53
N PHE A 49 12.00 2.54 8.14
CA PHE A 49 12.35 1.15 8.42
C PHE A 49 12.53 0.36 7.11
N MET A 50 11.60 0.51 6.17
CA MET A 50 11.71 -0.11 4.86
C MET A 50 12.97 0.36 4.10
N GLN A 51 13.29 1.65 4.12
CA GLN A 51 14.45 2.19 3.43
C GLN A 51 15.76 1.65 4.01
N HIS A 52 15.94 1.70 5.32
CA HIS A 52 17.20 1.33 5.96
C HIS A 52 17.43 -0.18 6.06
N TYR A 53 16.39 -0.96 6.38
CA TYR A 53 16.55 -2.37 6.70
C TYR A 53 16.16 -3.32 5.55
N LEU A 54 15.41 -2.84 4.56
CA LEU A 54 15.03 -3.64 3.40
C LEU A 54 15.69 -3.14 2.12
N LEU A 55 15.43 -1.90 1.71
CA LEU A 55 15.88 -1.40 0.40
C LEU A 55 17.38 -1.16 0.34
N PHE A 56 17.97 -0.49 1.33
CA PHE A 56 19.40 -0.18 1.33
C PHE A 56 20.27 -1.44 1.25
N PRO A 57 20.06 -2.51 2.06
CA PRO A 57 20.82 -3.75 1.91
C PRO A 57 20.67 -4.39 0.54
N LEU A 58 19.44 -4.41 -0.01
CA LEU A 58 19.16 -5.06 -1.30
C LEU A 58 19.76 -4.29 -2.49
N GLN A 59 19.72 -2.96 -2.48
CA GLN A 59 20.28 -2.14 -3.55
C GLN A 59 21.82 -2.19 -3.59
N ASN A 60 22.46 -2.47 -2.44
CA ASN A 60 23.91 -2.62 -2.34
C ASN A 60 24.38 -4.08 -2.52
N ALA A 61 23.50 -5.00 -2.91
CA ALA A 61 23.86 -6.36 -3.25
C ALA A 61 24.38 -6.42 -4.71
N ALA A 62 25.70 -6.41 -4.85
CA ALA A 62 26.37 -6.44 -6.15
C ALA A 62 26.76 -7.85 -6.61
N GLU A 63 26.54 -8.86 -5.77
CA GLU A 63 26.84 -10.26 -6.05
C GLU A 63 25.83 -10.83 -7.06
N THR A 64 26.24 -11.84 -7.82
CA THR A 64 25.36 -12.56 -8.75
C THR A 64 24.62 -13.66 -8.00
N ALA A 65 23.31 -13.77 -8.17
CA ALA A 65 22.50 -14.89 -7.68
C ALA A 65 21.87 -15.67 -8.84
N SER A 66 21.85 -16.99 -8.76
CA SER A 66 21.10 -17.82 -9.70
C SER A 66 19.58 -17.69 -9.44
N SER A 67 18.75 -18.01 -10.45
CA SER A 67 17.30 -17.88 -10.34
C SER A 67 16.71 -18.69 -9.18
N GLY A 68 17.24 -19.90 -8.90
CA GLY A 68 16.75 -20.72 -7.78
C GLY A 68 17.23 -20.27 -6.39
N GLU A 69 18.26 -19.40 -6.32
CA GLU A 69 18.88 -18.99 -5.07
C GLU A 69 18.51 -17.55 -4.65
N ILE A 70 17.93 -16.77 -5.56
CA ILE A 70 17.65 -15.34 -5.32
C ILE A 70 16.84 -15.08 -4.06
N ALA A 71 15.83 -15.90 -3.77
CA ALA A 71 15.04 -15.77 -2.54
C ALA A 71 15.88 -16.00 -1.26
N GLY A 72 16.79 -16.99 -1.29
CA GLY A 72 17.74 -17.26 -0.21
C GLY A 72 18.72 -16.10 0.00
N CYS A 73 19.27 -15.56 -1.09
CA CYS A 73 20.18 -14.42 -1.06
C CYS A 73 19.51 -13.17 -0.48
N ILE A 74 18.28 -12.88 -0.89
CA ILE A 74 17.49 -11.75 -0.36
C ILE A 74 17.29 -11.93 1.15
N ARG A 75 16.86 -13.13 1.62
CA ARG A 75 16.66 -13.42 3.04
C ARG A 75 17.92 -13.22 3.88
N GLN A 76 19.07 -13.65 3.37
CA GLN A 76 20.34 -13.53 4.09
C GLN A 76 20.84 -12.08 4.15
N ARG A 77 20.50 -11.29 3.14
CA ARG A 77 20.97 -9.90 3.04
C ARG A 77 20.18 -8.91 3.89
N VAL A 78 18.89 -9.20 4.10
CA VAL A 78 17.98 -8.30 4.84
C VAL A 78 18.06 -8.58 6.33
N ALA A 79 18.19 -7.51 7.13
CA ALA A 79 18.31 -7.60 8.60
C ALA A 79 16.94 -7.57 9.32
N LEU A 80 15.89 -8.10 8.67
CA LEU A 80 14.54 -8.19 9.26
C LEU A 80 14.29 -9.62 9.74
N CYS A 81 13.68 -9.76 10.93
CA CYS A 81 13.48 -11.06 11.57
C CYS A 81 12.34 -11.87 10.94
N GLU A 82 11.28 -11.20 10.49
CA GLU A 82 10.11 -11.85 9.94
C GLU A 82 10.13 -11.77 8.42
N VAL A 83 10.48 -12.88 7.78
CA VAL A 83 10.57 -13.03 6.32
C VAL A 83 9.89 -14.31 5.91
N GLU A 84 8.77 -14.20 5.21
CA GLU A 84 7.99 -15.33 4.73
C GLU A 84 7.91 -15.34 3.21
N ALA A 85 7.83 -16.54 2.62
CA ALA A 85 7.63 -16.70 1.18
C ALA A 85 6.19 -17.09 0.88
N PHE A 86 5.62 -16.45 -0.12
CA PHE A 86 4.28 -16.71 -0.62
C PHE A 86 4.30 -16.96 -2.13
N PHE A 87 3.48 -17.90 -2.57
CA PHE A 87 3.41 -18.31 -3.99
C PHE A 87 2.02 -18.03 -4.60
N ASP A 88 0.99 -17.92 -3.76
CA ASP A 88 -0.37 -17.55 -4.20
C ASP A 88 -0.53 -16.02 -4.15
N VAL A 89 -1.06 -15.47 -5.23
CA VAL A 89 -1.29 -14.03 -5.35
C VAL A 89 -2.25 -13.49 -4.29
N ARG A 90 -3.23 -14.28 -3.84
CA ARG A 90 -4.18 -13.88 -2.80
C ARG A 90 -3.53 -13.75 -1.44
N GLU A 91 -2.61 -14.67 -1.11
CA GLU A 91 -1.83 -14.59 0.13
C GLU A 91 -0.91 -13.36 0.12
N ILE A 92 -0.25 -13.10 -1.02
CA ILE A 92 0.61 -11.92 -1.19
C ILE A 92 -0.19 -10.63 -1.03
N VAL A 93 -1.36 -10.53 -1.63
CA VAL A 93 -2.26 -9.38 -1.49
C VAL A 93 -2.70 -9.22 -0.03
N ALA A 94 -3.01 -10.31 0.68
CA ALA A 94 -3.35 -10.27 2.11
C ALA A 94 -2.21 -9.70 2.96
N GLN A 95 -0.95 -10.06 2.67
CA GLN A 95 0.21 -9.49 3.34
C GLN A 95 0.32 -7.98 3.11
N LEU A 96 0.14 -7.53 1.86
CA LEU A 96 0.22 -6.12 1.50
C LEU A 96 -0.84 -5.27 2.22
N VAL A 97 -2.10 -5.70 2.21
CA VAL A 97 -3.17 -4.96 2.89
C VAL A 97 -3.08 -5.03 4.42
N SER A 98 -2.32 -5.97 4.96
CA SER A 98 -1.96 -6.06 6.39
C SER A 98 -0.77 -5.17 6.78
N GLY A 99 -0.15 -4.48 5.81
CA GLY A 99 0.93 -3.53 6.06
C GLY A 99 2.35 -4.12 5.97
N HIS A 100 2.52 -5.23 5.28
CA HIS A 100 3.84 -5.76 4.95
C HIS A 100 4.37 -5.16 3.65
N ALA A 101 5.70 -5.12 3.49
CA ALA A 101 6.33 -4.91 2.20
C ALA A 101 6.57 -6.24 1.52
N VAL A 102 6.29 -6.32 0.23
CA VAL A 102 6.47 -7.54 -0.56
C VAL A 102 7.50 -7.29 -1.65
N VAL A 103 8.52 -8.13 -1.70
CA VAL A 103 9.59 -8.08 -2.70
C VAL A 103 9.41 -9.20 -3.71
N LEU A 104 9.52 -8.83 -4.97
CA LEU A 104 9.58 -9.68 -6.15
C LEU A 104 10.92 -9.46 -6.83
N ALA A 105 11.49 -10.49 -7.42
CA ALA A 105 12.70 -10.37 -8.24
C ALA A 105 12.60 -11.27 -9.48
N ASP A 106 13.25 -10.85 -10.55
CA ASP A 106 13.32 -11.65 -11.77
C ASP A 106 14.03 -12.98 -11.51
N GLY A 107 13.41 -14.08 -11.95
CA GLY A 107 13.85 -15.44 -11.67
C GLY A 107 13.51 -15.99 -10.29
N MET A 108 12.68 -15.29 -9.50
CA MET A 108 12.17 -15.75 -8.22
C MET A 108 10.72 -16.25 -8.36
N ASP A 109 10.48 -17.50 -8.03
CA ASP A 109 9.12 -18.01 -7.93
C ASP A 109 8.47 -17.50 -6.65
N GLY A 110 7.28 -16.87 -6.78
CA GLY A 110 6.57 -16.27 -5.66
C GLY A 110 7.11 -14.91 -5.24
N ALA A 111 6.92 -14.56 -3.98
CA ALA A 111 7.30 -13.29 -3.38
C ALA A 111 7.79 -13.47 -1.93
N LEU A 112 8.59 -12.53 -1.45
CA LEU A 112 9.01 -12.46 -0.06
C LEU A 112 8.29 -11.32 0.65
N SER A 113 7.62 -11.62 1.76
CA SER A 113 6.95 -10.65 2.62
C SER A 113 7.85 -10.29 3.80
N PHE A 114 7.89 -9.01 4.13
CA PHE A 114 8.69 -8.42 5.21
C PHE A 114 7.81 -7.58 6.11
N ASP A 115 7.83 -7.84 7.41
CA ASP A 115 7.20 -6.93 8.37
C ASP A 115 8.02 -5.64 8.51
N VAL A 116 7.49 -4.57 7.96
CA VAL A 116 8.07 -3.21 7.99
C VAL A 116 7.13 -2.21 8.66
N ARG A 117 6.17 -2.72 9.44
CA ARG A 117 5.20 -1.92 10.17
C ARG A 117 5.85 -1.22 11.33
N GLY A 118 6.72 -0.44 11.38
CA GLY A 118 7.35 0.20 12.54
C GLY A 118 6.45 0.38 13.77
N ALA A 119 7.00 0.67 14.90
CA ALA A 119 6.22 0.96 16.11
C ALA A 119 5.15 1.99 15.76
N VAL A 120 3.88 1.62 15.95
CA VAL A 120 2.73 2.52 15.70
C VAL A 120 2.97 3.79 16.49
N ARG A 121 3.44 4.85 15.82
CA ARG A 121 3.51 6.16 16.45
C ARG A 121 2.08 6.52 16.82
N ARG A 122 1.81 6.60 18.12
CA ARG A 122 0.56 7.12 18.68
C ARG A 122 0.44 8.59 18.26
N GLY A 123 -0.07 8.85 17.08
CA GLY A 123 -0.32 10.18 16.55
C GLY A 123 -1.79 10.50 16.38
N ILE A 124 -2.68 9.56 16.70
CA ILE A 124 -4.12 9.80 16.67
C ILE A 124 -4.52 10.27 18.06
N SER A 125 -4.51 11.59 18.26
CA SER A 125 -5.11 12.21 19.44
C SER A 125 -6.64 12.07 19.34
N PRO A 126 -7.35 11.75 20.44
CA PRO A 126 -8.81 11.79 20.42
C PRO A 126 -9.27 13.21 20.07
N PRO A 127 -10.33 13.39 19.26
CA PRO A 127 -10.90 14.70 19.01
C PRO A 127 -11.31 15.36 20.32
N LEU A 128 -10.86 16.59 20.53
CA LEU A 128 -11.07 17.36 21.76
C LEU A 128 -12.54 17.73 22.04
N THR A 129 -13.43 17.53 21.08
CA THR A 129 -14.81 18.04 21.12
C THR A 129 -15.90 17.00 21.38
N GLU A 130 -15.62 15.69 21.25
CA GLU A 130 -16.61 14.65 21.57
C GLU A 130 -15.96 13.46 22.27
N SER A 131 -16.06 13.40 23.58
CA SER A 131 -15.70 12.20 24.36
C SER A 131 -16.82 11.16 24.25
N VAL A 132 -16.66 10.19 23.36
CA VAL A 132 -17.53 9.01 23.32
C VAL A 132 -17.21 8.13 24.52
N VAL A 133 -18.16 7.95 25.43
CA VAL A 133 -18.00 7.18 26.68
C VAL A 133 -17.82 5.67 26.43
N ARG A 134 -18.12 5.17 25.22
CA ARG A 134 -17.91 3.78 24.78
C ARG A 134 -17.61 3.74 23.29
N GLY A 135 -16.43 3.28 22.89
CA GLY A 135 -16.04 3.05 21.48
C GLY A 135 -14.55 3.31 21.22
N PRO A 136 -14.03 2.94 20.07
CA PRO A 136 -12.66 3.26 19.69
C PRO A 136 -12.53 4.78 19.55
N HIS A 137 -11.60 5.40 20.29
CA HIS A 137 -11.30 6.83 20.23
C HIS A 137 -10.44 7.20 18.98
N GLN A 138 -10.76 6.63 17.84
CA GLN A 138 -10.06 6.89 16.59
C GLN A 138 -11.04 7.55 15.61
N GLY A 139 -10.79 8.79 15.26
CA GLY A 139 -11.58 9.58 14.32
C GLY A 139 -10.71 10.11 13.19
N PHE A 140 -11.35 10.64 12.14
CA PHE A 140 -10.66 11.38 11.10
C PHE A 140 -10.06 12.67 11.67
N ASN A 141 -8.90 13.03 11.13
CA ASN A 141 -8.22 14.29 11.42
C ASN A 141 -8.10 15.13 10.12
N GLU A 142 -7.36 16.22 10.20
CA GLU A 142 -7.15 17.13 9.06
C GLU A 142 -6.34 16.53 7.92
N SER A 143 -5.66 15.39 8.17
CA SER A 143 -4.84 14.69 7.18
C SER A 143 -5.67 13.65 6.45
N ILE A 144 -5.91 13.84 5.16
CA ILE A 144 -6.54 12.83 4.29
C ILE A 144 -5.76 11.52 4.33
N ARG A 145 -4.42 11.59 4.32
CA ARG A 145 -3.54 10.42 4.35
C ARG A 145 -3.75 9.58 5.62
N ASP A 146 -3.84 10.22 6.78
CA ASP A 146 -4.07 9.51 8.05
C ASP A 146 -5.46 8.89 8.08
N SER A 147 -6.46 9.58 7.52
CA SER A 147 -7.83 9.09 7.41
C SER A 147 -7.93 7.88 6.49
N ILE A 148 -7.25 7.87 5.34
CA ILE A 148 -7.12 6.71 4.45
C ILE A 148 -6.43 5.55 5.18
N THR A 149 -5.31 5.83 5.85
CA THR A 149 -4.56 4.83 6.63
C THR A 149 -5.42 4.19 7.71
N LEU A 150 -6.24 4.99 8.40
CA LEU A 150 -7.17 4.49 9.41
C LEU A 150 -8.20 3.53 8.80
N LEU A 151 -8.79 3.89 7.65
CA LEU A 151 -9.74 3.02 6.95
C LEU A 151 -9.08 1.73 6.46
N ARG A 152 -7.84 1.79 5.93
CA ARG A 152 -7.07 0.59 5.54
C ARG A 152 -6.82 -0.35 6.72
N ARG A 153 -6.56 0.18 7.91
CA ARG A 153 -6.37 -0.63 9.14
C ARG A 153 -7.65 -1.28 9.61
N ILE A 154 -8.79 -0.59 9.48
CA ILE A 154 -10.11 -1.11 9.89
C ILE A 154 -10.61 -2.15 8.88
N LEU A 155 -10.35 -1.92 7.59
CA LEU A 155 -10.80 -2.74 6.46
C LEU A 155 -9.59 -3.17 5.62
N PRO A 156 -8.81 -4.17 6.07
CA PRO A 156 -7.63 -4.66 5.35
C PRO A 156 -8.04 -5.57 4.18
N THR A 157 -8.60 -4.99 3.15
CA THR A 157 -9.07 -5.68 1.94
C THR A 157 -8.60 -4.97 0.67
N PRO A 158 -8.23 -5.69 -0.39
CA PRO A 158 -7.90 -5.10 -1.68
C PRO A 158 -9.11 -4.44 -2.35
N GLU A 159 -10.34 -4.85 -1.97
CA GLU A 159 -11.59 -4.31 -2.50
C GLU A 159 -11.89 -2.89 -2.03
N LEU A 160 -11.17 -2.38 -1.02
CA LEU A 160 -11.30 -0.98 -0.59
C LEU A 160 -10.58 -0.09 -1.60
N ILE A 161 -11.37 0.62 -2.40
CA ILE A 161 -10.89 1.56 -3.41
C ILE A 161 -10.84 2.98 -2.82
N GLY A 162 -9.76 3.72 -3.12
CA GLY A 162 -9.60 5.12 -2.76
C GLY A 162 -9.28 5.96 -3.98
N GLU A 163 -10.22 6.76 -4.46
CA GLU A 163 -10.01 7.66 -5.59
C GLU A 163 -9.70 9.07 -5.12
N MET A 164 -8.48 9.53 -5.35
CA MET A 164 -8.11 10.93 -5.11
C MET A 164 -8.64 11.81 -6.23
N ARG A 165 -9.23 12.94 -5.85
CA ARG A 165 -9.73 13.99 -6.76
C ARG A 165 -9.35 15.34 -6.22
N GLN A 166 -9.24 16.30 -7.12
CA GLN A 166 -9.20 17.72 -6.78
C GLN A 166 -10.51 18.34 -7.20
N ILE A 167 -11.12 19.09 -6.31
CA ILE A 167 -12.35 19.85 -6.57
C ILE A 167 -12.06 21.32 -6.36
N GLY A 168 -12.68 22.13 -7.20
CA GLY A 168 -12.54 23.58 -7.14
C GLY A 168 -11.59 24.17 -8.16
N ASP A 169 -11.99 25.33 -8.75
CA ASP A 169 -11.26 25.99 -9.85
C ASP A 169 -10.19 26.96 -9.33
N ALA A 170 -10.53 27.80 -8.34
CA ALA A 170 -9.64 28.85 -7.84
C ALA A 170 -8.69 28.34 -6.73
N ILE A 171 -9.20 27.54 -5.82
CA ILE A 171 -8.43 26.93 -4.73
C ILE A 171 -8.76 25.43 -4.71
N PRO A 172 -7.94 24.60 -5.38
CA PRO A 172 -8.22 23.16 -5.44
C PRO A 172 -8.09 22.52 -4.06
N VAL A 173 -9.14 21.80 -3.66
CA VAL A 173 -9.19 21.01 -2.42
C VAL A 173 -9.08 19.54 -2.78
N SER A 174 -8.17 18.84 -2.12
CA SER A 174 -8.03 17.39 -2.28
C SER A 174 -9.17 16.65 -1.60
N LEU A 175 -9.77 15.72 -2.31
CA LEU A 175 -10.84 14.84 -1.84
C LEU A 175 -10.49 13.39 -2.15
N CYS A 176 -10.79 12.47 -1.22
CA CYS A 176 -10.71 11.04 -1.47
C CYS A 176 -12.10 10.41 -1.36
N VAL A 177 -12.56 9.75 -2.42
CA VAL A 177 -13.78 8.94 -2.39
C VAL A 177 -13.38 7.50 -2.11
N MET A 178 -13.79 6.96 -0.97
CA MET A 178 -13.49 5.57 -0.61
C MET A 178 -14.76 4.72 -0.63
N TYR A 179 -14.66 3.53 -1.22
CA TYR A 179 -15.77 2.58 -1.35
C TYR A 179 -15.26 1.14 -1.48
N LEU A 180 -16.12 0.17 -1.21
CA LEU A 180 -15.85 -1.25 -1.46
C LEU A 180 -16.31 -1.61 -2.88
N GLN A 181 -15.38 -2.05 -3.73
CA GLN A 181 -15.65 -2.38 -5.13
C GLN A 181 -16.72 -3.46 -5.30
N ASN A 182 -16.73 -4.44 -4.40
CA ASN A 182 -17.66 -5.56 -4.43
C ASN A 182 -19.02 -5.29 -3.78
N ALA A 183 -19.23 -4.10 -3.18
CA ALA A 183 -20.45 -3.76 -2.47
C ALA A 183 -21.09 -2.45 -2.93
N VAL A 184 -20.38 -1.62 -3.71
CA VAL A 184 -20.88 -0.32 -4.17
C VAL A 184 -21.93 -0.47 -5.25
N ASP A 185 -23.01 0.33 -5.18
CA ASP A 185 -23.93 0.52 -6.31
C ASP A 185 -23.31 1.52 -7.30
N GLU A 186 -23.00 1.02 -8.49
CA GLU A 186 -22.35 1.77 -9.59
C GLU A 186 -23.10 3.05 -9.96
N SER A 187 -24.44 2.99 -9.94
CA SER A 187 -25.28 4.13 -10.30
C SER A 187 -25.18 5.27 -9.26
N SER A 188 -25.12 4.89 -7.99
CA SER A 188 -24.96 5.82 -6.87
C SER A 188 -23.55 6.40 -6.84
N LEU A 189 -22.52 5.59 -7.09
CA LEU A 189 -21.14 6.05 -7.20
C LEU A 189 -20.98 7.06 -8.35
N SER A 190 -21.52 6.75 -9.52
CA SER A 190 -21.47 7.63 -10.69
C SER A 190 -22.19 8.96 -10.42
N ARG A 191 -23.36 8.94 -9.76
CA ARG A 191 -24.09 10.16 -9.37
C ARG A 191 -23.29 11.01 -8.36
N LEU A 192 -22.64 10.36 -7.39
CA LEU A 192 -21.78 11.04 -6.43
C LEU A 192 -20.63 11.75 -7.16
N LYS A 193 -19.91 11.03 -8.02
CA LYS A 193 -18.79 11.57 -8.80
C LYS A 193 -19.21 12.77 -9.65
N ALA A 194 -20.34 12.66 -10.37
CA ALA A 194 -20.88 13.74 -11.18
C ALA A 194 -21.35 14.96 -10.36
N ARG A 195 -21.76 14.77 -9.11
CA ARG A 195 -22.08 15.88 -8.21
C ARG A 195 -20.83 16.58 -7.69
N LEU A 196 -19.79 15.81 -7.35
CA LEU A 196 -18.51 16.36 -6.88
C LEU A 196 -17.84 17.23 -7.94
N GLU A 197 -17.94 16.86 -9.22
CA GLU A 197 -17.42 17.66 -10.34
C GLU A 197 -18.10 19.02 -10.49
N LYS A 198 -19.32 19.18 -9.98
CA LYS A 198 -20.11 20.42 -10.05
C LYS A 198 -19.97 21.29 -8.82
N VAL A 199 -19.20 20.89 -7.82
CA VAL A 199 -19.00 21.70 -6.61
C VAL A 199 -18.14 22.90 -6.95
N PRO A 200 -18.69 24.15 -6.91
CA PRO A 200 -17.91 25.33 -7.18
C PRO A 200 -16.87 25.54 -6.07
N SER A 201 -15.66 25.89 -6.45
CA SER A 201 -14.62 26.32 -5.52
C SER A 201 -14.88 27.74 -5.04
N GLY A 202 -15.89 27.92 -4.27
CA GLY A 202 -16.22 29.21 -3.70
C GLY A 202 -16.64 28.98 -2.26
N GLY A 203 -15.68 29.03 -1.35
CA GLY A 203 -16.01 29.35 0.02
C GLY A 203 -16.67 30.73 0.03
N THR A 204 -17.91 30.83 0.44
CA THR A 204 -18.49 32.04 0.95
C THR A 204 -17.76 32.45 2.22
#